data_702f3df79c4c0a9ea42be804fef66eef
#
_entry.id   702f3df79c4c0a9ea42be804fef66eef
#
_cell.length_a   1.000
_cell.length_b   1.000
_cell.length_c   1.000
_cell.angle_alpha   90.00
_cell.angle_beta   90.00
_cell.angle_gamma   90.00
#
_symmetry.space_group_name_H-M   'P 1'
#
loop_
_entity.id
_entity.type
_entity.pdbx_description
1 polymer ?
#
loop_
_entity_poly.entity_id
_entity_poly.type
_entity_poly.pdbx_seq_one_letter_code
_entity_poly.pdbx_strand_id
1 'polypeptide(L)'
;MALLRFFREKKTNSETERRERLLRNGRITEGRILDCDEEVTQVFYIYSVNGADYESSELLTEDQRLRPENYAPGAKVSIRFDPRQPGNSIVV
;
A
#
# COMPACT_ATOMS: atom_id res chain seq x y z
N MET A 1 2.62 6.48 -29.26
CA MET A 1 2.79 7.55 -28.26
C MET A 1 1.49 7.86 -27.53
N ALA A 2 0.45 8.23 -28.24
CA ALA A 2 -0.87 8.49 -27.65
C ALA A 2 -1.43 7.26 -26.94
N LEU A 3 -1.25 6.08 -27.53
CA LEU A 3 -1.70 4.83 -26.95
C LEU A 3 -1.01 4.53 -25.62
N LEU A 4 0.28 4.79 -25.55
CA LEU A 4 1.06 4.56 -24.35
C LEU A 4 0.63 5.50 -23.21
N ARG A 5 0.36 6.75 -23.55
CA ARG A 5 -0.12 7.73 -22.58
C ARG A 5 -1.50 7.33 -22.03
N PHE A 6 -2.38 6.89 -22.92
CA PHE A 6 -3.72 6.43 -22.53
C PHE A 6 -3.62 5.24 -21.57
N PHE A 7 -2.74 4.31 -21.87
CA PHE A 7 -2.53 3.13 -21.03
C PHE A 7 -2.06 3.52 -19.64
N ARG A 8 -1.16 4.49 -19.57
CA ARG A 8 -0.62 4.97 -18.29
C ARG A 8 -1.70 5.62 -17.43
N GLU A 9 -2.57 6.43 -18.04
CA GLU A 9 -3.67 7.05 -17.33
C GLU A 9 -4.65 6.02 -16.78
N LYS A 10 -4.96 5.00 -17.57
CA LYS A 10 -5.85 3.93 -17.16
C LYS A 10 -5.28 3.17 -15.97
N LYS A 11 -3.99 2.90 -15.96
CA LYS A 11 -3.33 2.22 -14.86
C LYS A 11 -3.39 3.06 -13.59
N THR A 12 -3.15 4.36 -13.69
CA THR A 12 -3.22 5.28 -12.55
C THR A 12 -4.63 5.30 -11.97
N ASN A 13 -5.66 5.35 -12.82
CA ASN A 13 -7.04 5.33 -12.38
C ASN A 13 -7.39 4.02 -11.67
N SER A 14 -6.89 2.90 -12.19
CA SER A 14 -7.10 1.59 -11.57
C SER A 14 -6.51 1.51 -10.17
N GLU A 15 -5.32 2.07 -9.99
CA GLU A 15 -4.66 2.11 -8.69
C GLU A 15 -5.44 2.99 -7.71
N THR A 16 -5.92 4.13 -8.16
CA THR A 16 -6.74 5.02 -7.34
C THR A 16 -8.03 4.34 -6.93
N GLU A 17 -8.69 3.67 -7.87
CA GLU A 17 -9.93 2.93 -7.58
C GLU A 17 -9.70 1.79 -6.61
N ARG A 18 -8.60 1.06 -6.76
CA ARG A 18 -8.24 -0.04 -5.86
C ARG A 18 -8.06 0.49 -4.44
N ARG A 19 -7.33 1.59 -4.29
CA ARG A 19 -7.08 2.20 -2.99
C ARG A 19 -8.37 2.67 -2.34
N GLU A 20 -9.23 3.34 -3.09
CA GLU A 20 -10.51 3.80 -2.56
C GLU A 20 -11.39 2.65 -2.12
N ARG A 21 -11.40 1.57 -2.88
CA ARG A 21 -12.19 0.39 -2.54
C ARG A 21 -11.72 -0.24 -1.24
N LEU A 22 -10.41 -0.35 -1.06
CA LEU A 22 -9.84 -0.90 0.16
C LEU A 22 -10.08 0.01 1.36
N LEU A 23 -10.07 1.32 1.15
CA LEU A 23 -10.38 2.26 2.23
C LEU A 23 -11.82 2.15 2.69
N ARG A 24 -12.74 1.86 1.77
CA ARG A 24 -14.16 1.73 2.11
C ARG A 24 -14.54 0.35 2.65
N ASN A 25 -14.02 -0.69 2.01
CA ASN A 25 -14.49 -2.06 2.24
C ASN A 25 -13.42 -3.00 2.80
N GLY A 26 -12.18 -2.57 2.86
CA GLY A 26 -11.10 -3.40 3.37
C GLY A 26 -11.17 -3.56 4.87
N ARG A 27 -10.61 -4.66 5.36
CA ARG A 27 -10.46 -4.87 6.80
C ARG A 27 -9.13 -4.31 7.26
N ILE A 28 -9.06 -3.95 8.53
CA ILE A 28 -7.87 -3.36 9.13
C ILE A 28 -7.09 -4.43 9.87
N THR A 29 -5.77 -4.43 9.69
CA THR A 29 -4.86 -5.21 10.51
C THR A 29 -3.60 -4.39 10.75
N GLU A 30 -2.81 -4.80 11.73
CA GLU A 30 -1.52 -4.15 12.00
C GLU A 30 -0.46 -4.78 11.11
N GLY A 31 0.40 -3.95 10.57
CA GLY A 31 1.56 -4.41 9.82
C GLY A 31 2.82 -3.71 10.29
N ARG A 32 3.92 -4.03 9.65
CA ARG A 32 5.21 -3.46 9.97
C ARG A 32 5.96 -3.18 8.69
N ILE A 33 6.64 -2.05 8.66
CA ILE A 33 7.51 -1.71 7.53
C ILE A 33 8.78 -2.54 7.64
N LEU A 34 9.11 -3.24 6.56
CA LEU A 34 10.34 -4.02 6.47
C LEU A 34 11.49 -3.20 5.94
N ASP A 35 11.21 -2.39 4.90
CA ASP A 35 12.23 -1.62 4.22
C ASP A 35 11.58 -0.47 3.46
N CYS A 36 12.39 0.49 3.04
CA CYS A 36 11.92 1.60 2.21
C CYS A 36 13.11 2.09 1.37
N ASP A 37 12.80 2.88 0.33
CA ASP A 37 13.85 3.55 -0.43
C ASP A 37 14.41 4.74 0.37
N GLU A 38 15.50 5.32 -0.10
CA GLU A 38 16.18 6.41 0.63
C GLU A 38 15.27 7.62 0.86
N GLU A 39 14.38 7.90 -0.07
CA GLU A 39 13.47 9.05 0.03
C GLU A 39 12.18 8.73 0.78
N VAL A 40 12.01 7.48 1.20
CA VAL A 40 10.79 7.00 1.85
C VAL A 40 9.56 7.30 0.99
N THR A 41 9.64 6.88 -0.27
CA THR A 41 8.55 7.03 -1.23
C THR A 41 7.87 5.71 -1.52
N GLN A 42 8.63 4.59 -1.42
CA GLN A 42 8.12 3.25 -1.58
C GLN A 42 8.47 2.43 -0.35
N VAL A 43 7.49 1.70 0.16
CA VAL A 43 7.69 0.88 1.35
C VAL A 43 7.40 -0.58 1.04
N PHE A 44 8.11 -1.46 1.74
CA PHE A 44 7.87 -2.90 1.75
C PHE A 44 7.40 -3.24 3.14
N TYR A 45 6.31 -3.98 3.24
CA TYR A 45 5.69 -4.23 4.54
C TYR A 45 5.18 -5.67 4.65
N ILE A 46 4.96 -6.08 5.89
CA ILE A 46 4.46 -7.42 6.21
C ILE A 46 3.26 -7.28 7.15
N TYR A 47 2.33 -8.18 7.00
CA TYR A 47 1.15 -8.28 7.88
C TYR A 47 0.65 -9.72 7.87
N SER A 48 -0.14 -10.09 8.88
CA SER A 48 -0.68 -11.44 9.01
C SER A 48 -2.20 -11.41 8.96
N VAL A 49 -2.77 -12.39 8.26
CA VAL A 49 -4.22 -12.59 8.20
C VAL A 49 -4.49 -14.07 8.42
N ASN A 50 -5.23 -14.38 9.47
CA ASN A 50 -5.63 -15.77 9.80
C ASN A 50 -4.43 -16.72 9.87
N GLY A 51 -3.32 -16.24 10.42
CA GLY A 51 -2.12 -17.05 10.60
C GLY A 51 -1.20 -17.13 9.40
N ALA A 52 -1.55 -16.53 8.29
CA ALA A 52 -0.69 -16.46 7.10
C ALA A 52 -0.03 -15.09 7.02
N ASP A 53 1.25 -15.06 6.70
CA ASP A 53 2.00 -13.83 6.53
C ASP A 53 2.00 -13.40 5.07
N TYR A 54 1.83 -12.10 4.84
CA TYR A 54 1.83 -11.51 3.51
C TYR A 54 2.83 -10.37 3.47
N GLU A 55 3.62 -10.33 2.42
CA GLU A 55 4.53 -9.22 2.15
C GLU A 55 4.05 -8.50 0.90
N SER A 56 4.13 -7.18 0.92
CA SER A 56 3.72 -6.37 -0.22
C SER A 56 4.54 -5.09 -0.27
N SER A 57 4.36 -4.33 -1.33
CA SER A 57 5.00 -3.04 -1.47
C SER A 57 3.98 -2.02 -1.94
N GLU A 58 4.23 -0.75 -1.61
CA GLU A 58 3.32 0.33 -1.96
C GLU A 58 4.07 1.63 -2.11
N LEU A 59 3.61 2.44 -3.06
CA LEU A 59 4.05 3.83 -3.16
C LEU A 59 3.23 4.64 -2.17
N LEU A 60 3.90 5.41 -1.35
CA LEU A 60 3.24 6.29 -0.39
C LEU A 60 2.57 7.46 -1.11
N THR A 61 1.45 7.91 -0.58
CA THR A 61 0.79 9.12 -1.07
C THR A 61 1.61 10.34 -0.70
N GLU A 62 1.32 11.48 -1.33
CA GLU A 62 2.01 12.73 -1.00
C GLU A 62 1.86 13.07 0.48
N ASP A 63 0.66 12.86 1.02
CA ASP A 63 0.39 13.13 2.43
C ASP A 63 1.21 12.23 3.35
N GLN A 64 1.33 10.95 3.01
CA GLN A 64 2.13 10.01 3.79
C GLN A 64 3.62 10.38 3.76
N ARG A 65 4.11 10.87 2.63
CA ARG A 65 5.51 11.26 2.47
C ARG A 65 5.92 12.43 3.35
N LEU A 66 4.96 13.20 3.84
CA LEU A 66 5.23 14.31 4.74
C LEU A 66 5.62 13.84 6.14
N ARG A 67 5.41 12.56 6.44
CA ARG A 67 5.71 11.97 7.74
C ARG A 67 6.56 10.71 7.59
N PRO A 68 7.78 10.86 7.07
CA PRO A 68 8.62 9.69 6.76
C PRO A 68 8.96 8.84 7.98
N GLU A 69 9.01 9.41 9.16
CA GLU A 69 9.29 8.68 10.40
C GLU A 69 8.21 7.64 10.70
N ASN A 70 7.00 7.83 10.20
CA ASN A 70 5.91 6.87 10.41
C ASN A 70 6.03 5.64 9.52
N TYR A 71 6.92 5.69 8.53
CA TYR A 71 7.06 4.63 7.53
C TYR A 71 8.50 4.12 7.42
N ALA A 72 9.32 4.39 8.42
CA ALA A 72 10.69 3.89 8.48
C ALA A 72 10.71 2.40 8.81
N PRO A 73 11.77 1.67 8.44
CA PRO A 73 11.89 0.25 8.77
C PRO A 73 11.64 -0.02 10.25
N GLY A 74 10.81 -1.00 10.54
CA GLY A 74 10.41 -1.35 11.90
C GLY A 74 9.16 -0.63 12.39
N ALA A 75 8.70 0.40 11.70
CA ALA A 75 7.51 1.14 12.11
C ALA A 75 6.25 0.28 12.01
N LYS A 76 5.37 0.41 12.99
CA LYS A 76 4.06 -0.23 12.95
C LYS A 76 3.13 0.64 12.11
N VAL A 77 2.35 0.01 11.27
CA VAL A 77 1.42 0.71 10.38
C VAL A 77 0.08 -0.01 10.36
N SER A 78 -0.95 0.71 9.96
CA SER A 78 -2.26 0.12 9.73
C SER A 78 -2.35 -0.30 8.27
N ILE A 79 -2.87 -1.49 8.06
CA ILE A 79 -3.02 -2.08 6.73
C ILE A 79 -4.50 -2.31 6.49
N ARG A 80 -4.98 -1.93 5.30
CA ARG A 80 -6.29 -2.33 4.82
C ARG A 80 -6.11 -3.42 3.78
N PHE A 81 -6.82 -4.53 3.93
CA PHE A 81 -6.70 -5.65 3.00
C PHE A 81 -8.07 -6.14 2.57
N ASP A 82 -8.09 -6.77 1.39
CA ASP A 82 -9.30 -7.39 0.86
C ASP A 82 -9.48 -8.75 1.53
N PRO A 83 -10.59 -8.99 2.25
CA PRO A 83 -10.79 -10.28 2.92
C PRO A 83 -10.89 -11.46 1.96
N ARG A 84 -11.20 -11.22 0.69
CA ARG A 84 -11.27 -12.25 -0.34
C ARG A 84 -9.92 -12.54 -0.97
N GLN A 85 -9.04 -11.55 -0.96
CA GLN A 85 -7.68 -11.66 -1.48
C GLN A 85 -6.74 -10.94 -0.52
N PRO A 86 -6.38 -11.60 0.59
CA PRO A 86 -5.62 -10.93 1.65
C PRO A 86 -4.29 -10.32 1.21
N GLY A 87 -3.72 -10.80 0.10
CA GLY A 87 -2.50 -10.20 -0.46
C GLY A 87 -2.73 -8.85 -1.11
N ASN A 88 -3.99 -8.48 -1.40
CA ASN A 88 -4.34 -7.18 -1.95
C ASN A 88 -4.55 -6.21 -0.78
N SER A 89 -3.62 -5.28 -0.60
CA SER A 89 -3.60 -4.41 0.58
C SER A 89 -3.00 -3.05 0.28
N ILE A 90 -3.22 -2.14 1.20
CA ILE A 90 -2.61 -0.81 1.19
C ILE A 90 -2.17 -0.43 2.60
N VAL A 91 -1.17 0.45 2.66
CA VAL A 91 -0.73 1.08 3.91
C VAL A 91 -1.54 2.36 4.13
N VAL A 92 -2.12 2.52 5.28
CA VAL A 92 -2.92 3.71 5.60
C VAL A 92 -2.32 4.52 6.74
#